data_45a7c401b68125954bbb5f0ae051f7b5
#
_entry.id   45a7c401b68125954bbb5f0ae051f7b5
#
_cell.length_a   1.000
_cell.length_b   1.000
_cell.length_c   1.000
_cell.angle_alpha   90.00
_cell.angle_beta   90.00
_cell.angle_gamma   90.00
#
_symmetry.space_group_name_H-M   'P 1'
#
loop_
_entity.id
_entity.type
_entity.pdbx_description
1 polymer ?
#
loop_
_entity_poly.entity_id
_entity_poly.type
_entity_poly.pdbx_seq_one_letter_code
_entity_poly.pdbx_strand_id
1 'polypeptide(L)'
;MYMLEGSYTGNATRPEDPAGNPVSLSGKRNGKEDGFVLQWLEQRSDGSVREHLEMWKTGTDNRVEVTVIEDSKPRTETWFHSSSAASKGTLARGSEWQGRPALLRRTFERTPGALRCTESINLGDGAWTIVRVLTLNEAAKAP
;
A
#
# COMPACT_ATOMS: atom_id res chain seq x y z
N MET A 1 -7.02 9.32 -2.33
CA MET A 1 -7.04 8.51 -1.10
C MET A 1 -8.35 7.79 -0.85
N TYR A 2 -9.45 8.40 -1.21
CA TYR A 2 -10.78 7.78 -1.05
C TYR A 2 -10.94 6.48 -1.82
N MET A 3 -10.14 6.26 -2.86
CA MET A 3 -10.18 5.01 -3.62
C MET A 3 -9.81 3.77 -2.79
N LEU A 4 -9.11 3.96 -1.67
CA LEU A 4 -8.70 2.87 -0.78
C LEU A 4 -9.71 2.57 0.32
N GLU A 5 -10.78 3.36 0.40
CA GLU A 5 -11.80 3.17 1.43
C GLU A 5 -12.60 1.89 1.17
N GLY A 6 -12.73 1.04 2.18
CA GLY A 6 -13.46 -0.21 2.07
C GLY A 6 -12.68 -1.40 2.61
N SER A 7 -13.21 -2.58 2.37
CA SER A 7 -12.60 -3.85 2.75
C SER A 7 -12.40 -4.72 1.51
N TYR A 8 -11.21 -5.27 1.39
CA TYR A 8 -10.78 -6.02 0.20
C TYR A 8 -10.10 -7.32 0.61
N THR A 9 -10.24 -8.33 -0.22
CA THR A 9 -9.50 -9.60 -0.08
C THR A 9 -8.92 -10.00 -1.41
N GLY A 10 -7.80 -10.69 -1.38
CA GLY A 10 -7.14 -11.12 -2.59
C GLY A 10 -5.80 -11.78 -2.34
N ASN A 11 -4.84 -11.49 -3.18
CA ASN A 11 -3.56 -12.16 -3.18
C ASN A 11 -2.42 -11.16 -3.35
N ALA A 12 -1.32 -11.38 -2.62
CA ALA A 12 -0.08 -10.63 -2.74
C ALA A 12 0.95 -11.50 -3.46
N THR A 13 1.46 -11.04 -4.60
CA THR A 13 2.47 -11.75 -5.37
C THR A 13 3.78 -10.97 -5.43
N ARG A 14 4.87 -11.69 -5.60
CA ARG A 14 6.23 -11.15 -5.76
C ARG A 14 6.91 -11.91 -6.89
N PRO A 15 7.93 -11.33 -7.55
CA PRO A 15 8.66 -12.06 -8.60
C PRO A 15 9.22 -13.41 -8.14
N GLU A 16 9.69 -13.49 -6.89
CA GLU A 16 10.21 -14.71 -6.28
C GLU A 16 9.14 -15.65 -5.77
N ASP A 17 7.89 -15.19 -5.67
CA ASP A 17 6.74 -15.97 -5.21
C ASP A 17 5.49 -15.63 -6.03
N PRO A 18 5.41 -16.13 -7.28
CA PRO A 18 4.27 -15.82 -8.16
C PRO A 18 2.95 -16.48 -7.74
N ALA A 19 3.00 -17.53 -6.95
CA ALA A 19 1.79 -18.14 -6.38
C ALA A 19 1.13 -17.21 -5.36
N GLY A 20 1.94 -16.48 -4.61
CA GLY A 20 1.47 -15.45 -3.71
C GLY A 20 0.88 -15.96 -2.41
N ASN A 21 0.46 -15.00 -1.59
CA ASN A 21 -0.13 -15.24 -0.27
C ASN A 21 -1.47 -14.53 -0.17
N PRO A 22 -2.47 -15.16 0.50
CA PRO A 22 -3.73 -14.47 0.79
C PRO A 22 -3.50 -13.19 1.58
N VAL A 23 -4.22 -12.14 1.20
CA VAL A 23 -4.14 -10.84 1.85
C VAL A 23 -5.54 -10.26 2.03
N SER A 24 -5.74 -9.55 3.14
CA SER A 24 -6.90 -8.69 3.34
C SER A 24 -6.41 -7.27 3.59
N LEU A 25 -7.17 -6.29 3.07
CA LEU A 25 -6.86 -4.88 3.19
C LEU A 25 -8.12 -4.13 3.61
N SER A 26 -7.97 -3.23 4.56
CA SER A 26 -9.05 -2.39 5.05
C SER A 26 -8.57 -0.94 5.08
N GLY A 27 -9.36 -0.04 4.51
CA GLY A 27 -9.10 1.39 4.51
C GLY A 27 -10.28 2.16 5.08
N LYS A 28 -10.01 3.12 5.99
CA LYS A 28 -11.03 3.95 6.62
C LYS A 28 -10.54 5.37 6.79
N ARG A 29 -11.45 6.33 6.58
CA ARG A 29 -11.18 7.72 6.97
C ARG A 29 -11.16 7.84 8.49
N ASN A 30 -10.27 8.68 8.99
CA ASN A 30 -10.13 8.92 10.42
C ASN A 30 -10.95 10.18 10.81
N GLY A 31 -12.25 10.00 11.03
CA GLY A 31 -13.14 10.99 11.64
C GLY A 31 -13.15 12.36 10.97
N LYS A 32 -12.96 13.41 11.79
CA LYS A 32 -13.02 14.82 11.37
C LYS A 32 -11.70 15.36 10.84
N GLU A 33 -10.63 14.60 10.92
CA GLU A 33 -9.31 14.99 10.45
C GLU A 33 -9.08 14.46 9.04
N ASP A 34 -8.19 15.11 8.29
CA ASP A 34 -7.76 14.66 6.96
C ASP A 34 -6.86 13.43 7.08
N GLY A 35 -7.31 12.45 7.85
CA GLY A 35 -6.58 11.24 8.16
C GLY A 35 -7.18 10.02 7.49
N PHE A 36 -6.35 9.01 7.33
CA PHE A 36 -6.74 7.73 6.74
C PHE A 36 -5.99 6.60 7.44
N VAL A 37 -6.69 5.51 7.72
CA VAL A 37 -6.08 4.31 8.32
C VAL A 37 -6.15 3.17 7.33
N LEU A 38 -5.00 2.59 7.03
CA LEU A 38 -4.87 1.45 6.14
C LEU A 38 -4.28 0.28 6.92
N GLN A 39 -4.95 -0.86 6.88
CA GLN A 39 -4.48 -2.06 7.53
C GLN A 39 -4.49 -3.21 6.52
N TRP A 40 -3.43 -4.00 6.50
CA TRP A 40 -3.47 -5.25 5.77
C TRP A 40 -2.87 -6.40 6.56
N LEU A 41 -3.40 -7.59 6.27
CA LEU A 41 -2.96 -8.84 6.86
C LEU A 41 -2.57 -9.77 5.71
N GLU A 42 -1.37 -10.29 5.76
CA GLU A 42 -0.86 -11.23 4.76
C GLU A 42 -0.58 -12.58 5.43
N GLN A 43 -1.21 -13.64 4.94
CA GLN A 43 -0.93 -15.00 5.42
C GLN A 43 0.31 -15.54 4.72
N ARG A 44 1.33 -15.89 5.51
CA ARG A 44 2.57 -16.45 4.98
C ARG A 44 2.45 -17.95 4.80
N SER A 45 3.32 -18.53 3.97
CA SER A 45 3.36 -19.97 3.70
C SER A 45 3.65 -20.83 4.93
N ASP A 46 4.28 -20.26 5.97
CA ASP A 46 4.55 -20.97 7.23
C ASP A 46 3.35 -20.94 8.20
N GLY A 47 2.20 -20.37 7.79
CA GLY A 47 1.01 -20.24 8.62
C GLY A 47 0.97 -19.00 9.49
N SER A 48 2.05 -18.22 9.56
CA SER A 48 2.05 -16.95 10.28
C SER A 48 1.29 -15.87 9.51
N VAL A 49 0.85 -14.84 10.24
CA VAL A 49 0.17 -13.68 9.67
C VAL A 49 1.05 -12.46 9.88
N ARG A 50 1.36 -11.75 8.81
CA ARG A 50 2.01 -10.44 8.88
C ARG A 50 0.94 -9.37 8.94
N GLU A 51 0.97 -8.56 9.99
CA GLU A 51 0.08 -7.42 10.16
C GLU A 51 0.85 -6.14 9.87
N HIS A 52 0.22 -5.23 9.11
CA HIS A 52 0.79 -3.95 8.76
C HIS A 52 -0.30 -2.88 8.88
N LEU A 53 -0.02 -1.85 9.68
CA LEU A 53 -0.93 -0.74 9.92
C LEU A 53 -0.27 0.55 9.52
N GLU A 54 -0.98 1.38 8.75
CA GLU A 54 -0.53 2.72 8.39
C GLU A 54 -1.58 3.74 8.78
N MET A 55 -1.14 4.82 9.40
CA MET A 55 -1.98 6.00 9.68
C MET A 55 -1.45 7.15 8.84
N TRP A 56 -2.27 7.63 7.91
CA TRP A 56 -1.91 8.67 6.95
C TRP A 56 -2.47 10.02 7.39
N LYS A 57 -1.65 11.05 7.30
CA LYS A 57 -2.04 12.42 7.52
C LYS A 57 -1.62 13.26 6.31
N THR A 58 -2.57 13.93 5.68
CA THR A 58 -2.30 14.81 4.55
C THR A 58 -1.56 16.05 5.02
N GLY A 59 -0.43 16.34 4.40
CA GLY A 59 0.35 17.55 4.64
C GLY A 59 0.21 18.55 3.50
N THR A 60 1.07 19.55 3.48
CA THR A 60 1.16 20.55 2.40
C THR A 60 2.02 19.99 1.26
N ASP A 61 1.89 20.57 0.06
CA ASP A 61 2.73 20.27 -1.12
C ASP A 61 2.69 18.78 -1.53
N ASN A 62 1.49 18.18 -1.50
CA ASN A 62 1.28 16.77 -1.87
C ASN A 62 2.04 15.77 -0.99
N ARG A 63 2.44 16.18 0.20
CA ARG A 63 3.06 15.28 1.17
C ARG A 63 1.99 14.53 1.96
N VAL A 64 2.29 13.27 2.22
CA VAL A 64 1.50 12.45 3.13
C VAL A 64 2.46 11.92 4.17
N GLU A 65 2.19 12.24 5.44
CA GLU A 65 2.93 11.65 6.55
C GLU A 65 2.26 10.34 6.93
N VAL A 66 3.04 9.28 6.94
CA VAL A 66 2.56 7.93 7.23
C VAL A 66 3.26 7.41 8.46
N THR A 67 2.48 7.10 9.49
CA THR A 67 2.99 6.36 10.64
C THR A 67 2.73 4.88 10.38
N VAL A 68 3.82 4.12 10.28
CA VAL A 68 3.76 2.68 10.00
C VAL A 68 3.99 1.93 11.30
N ILE A 69 3.14 0.97 11.59
CA ILE A 69 3.29 0.08 12.74
C ILE A 69 3.41 -1.36 12.21
N GLU A 70 4.60 -1.92 12.34
CA GLU A 70 4.89 -3.33 12.08
C GLU A 70 5.59 -3.91 13.30
N ASP A 71 5.19 -5.11 13.72
CA ASP A 71 5.79 -5.80 14.87
C ASP A 71 5.83 -4.91 16.13
N SER A 72 4.77 -4.13 16.36
CA SER A 72 4.62 -3.20 17.49
C SER A 72 5.67 -2.07 17.53
N LYS A 73 6.37 -1.83 16.43
CA LYS A 73 7.36 -0.75 16.32
C LYS A 73 6.86 0.33 15.37
N PRO A 74 6.54 1.54 15.87
CA PRO A 74 6.13 2.64 15.01
C PRO A 74 7.33 3.30 14.35
N ARG A 75 7.15 3.75 13.10
CA ARG A 75 8.06 4.64 12.40
C ARG A 75 7.26 5.62 11.55
N THR A 76 7.78 6.80 11.32
CA THR A 76 7.14 7.82 10.48
C THR A 76 7.89 7.93 9.17
N GLU A 77 7.13 7.96 8.07
CA GLU A 77 7.64 8.10 6.71
C GLU A 77 6.92 9.25 6.02
N THR A 78 7.63 9.97 5.17
CA THR A 78 7.04 11.02 4.34
C THR A 78 6.97 10.52 2.90
N TRP A 79 5.76 10.51 2.35
CA TRP A 79 5.49 10.13 0.97
C TRP A 79 5.03 11.34 0.17
N PHE A 80 5.27 11.31 -1.12
CA PHE A 80 4.78 12.31 -2.05
C PHE A 80 3.67 11.71 -2.90
N HIS A 81 2.52 12.37 -2.92
CA HIS A 81 1.32 11.91 -3.61
C HIS A 81 1.19 12.57 -4.96
N SER A 82 0.84 11.81 -5.98
CA SER A 82 0.39 12.29 -7.27
C SER A 82 -0.83 11.51 -7.72
N SER A 83 -1.71 12.16 -8.48
CA SER A 83 -2.93 11.53 -8.98
C SER A 83 -3.11 11.88 -10.44
N SER A 84 -3.23 10.86 -11.30
CA SER A 84 -3.53 11.06 -12.73
C SER A 84 -5.02 10.98 -13.03
N ALA A 85 -5.81 10.39 -12.13
CA ALA A 85 -7.26 10.24 -12.25
C ALA A 85 -7.85 9.94 -10.88
N ALA A 86 -9.19 10.04 -10.75
CA ALA A 86 -9.88 9.72 -9.50
C ALA A 86 -9.72 8.25 -9.09
N SER A 87 -9.46 7.36 -10.05
CA SER A 87 -9.30 5.92 -9.84
C SER A 87 -7.83 5.47 -9.76
N LYS A 88 -6.87 6.40 -9.85
CA LYS A 88 -5.45 6.06 -9.86
C LYS A 88 -4.63 7.08 -9.07
N GLY A 89 -3.88 6.60 -8.11
CA GLY A 89 -2.99 7.41 -7.29
C GLY A 89 -1.63 6.75 -7.12
N THR A 90 -0.62 7.57 -6.89
CA THR A 90 0.75 7.11 -6.69
C THR A 90 1.36 7.79 -5.48
N LEU A 91 2.03 7.00 -4.64
CA LEU A 91 2.85 7.48 -3.53
C LEU A 91 4.31 7.09 -3.82
N ALA A 92 5.22 8.04 -3.59
CA ALA A 92 6.65 7.80 -3.80
C ALA A 92 7.47 8.38 -2.64
N ARG A 93 8.56 7.71 -2.29
CA ARG A 93 9.53 8.20 -1.31
C ARG A 93 10.93 7.67 -1.57
N GLY A 94 11.93 8.38 -1.06
CA GLY A 94 13.30 7.87 -0.99
C GLY A 94 13.44 6.81 0.10
N SER A 95 14.24 5.79 -0.15
CA SER A 95 14.49 4.69 0.79
C SER A 95 15.79 3.98 0.45
N GLU A 96 15.96 2.78 0.98
CA GLU A 96 17.03 1.86 0.66
C GLU A 96 16.47 0.51 0.24
N TRP A 97 17.16 -0.15 -0.66
CA TRP A 97 16.87 -1.51 -1.09
C TRP A 97 18.17 -2.30 -1.11
N GLN A 98 18.23 -3.35 -0.28
CA GLN A 98 19.44 -4.18 -0.15
C GLN A 98 20.71 -3.35 0.09
N GLY A 99 20.61 -2.32 0.97
CA GLY A 99 21.73 -1.46 1.32
C GLY A 99 22.08 -0.38 0.31
N ARG A 100 21.32 -0.23 -0.78
CA ARG A 100 21.54 0.80 -1.81
C ARG A 100 20.44 1.86 -1.76
N PRO A 101 20.76 3.14 -2.01
CA PRO A 101 19.73 4.16 -2.17
C PRO A 101 18.75 3.77 -3.26
N ALA A 102 17.45 3.95 -3.00
CA ALA A 102 16.39 3.58 -3.92
C ALA A 102 15.21 4.55 -3.80
N LEU A 103 14.41 4.64 -4.86
CA LEU A 103 13.09 5.23 -4.81
C LEU A 103 12.08 4.10 -4.70
N LEU A 104 11.13 4.26 -3.77
CA LEU A 104 9.97 3.38 -3.64
C LEU A 104 8.74 4.06 -4.23
N ARG A 105 7.92 3.29 -4.92
CA ARG A 105 6.66 3.77 -5.48
C ARG A 105 5.56 2.76 -5.23
N ARG A 106 4.41 3.26 -4.75
CA ARG A 106 3.17 2.50 -4.68
C ARG A 106 2.17 3.12 -5.64
N THR A 107 1.60 2.32 -6.50
CA THR A 107 0.53 2.75 -7.40
C THR A 107 -0.76 2.01 -7.05
N PHE A 108 -1.83 2.76 -6.88
CA PHE A 108 -3.15 2.23 -6.58
C PHE A 108 -4.06 2.48 -7.78
N GLU A 109 -4.70 1.44 -8.27
CA GLU A 109 -5.70 1.53 -9.34
C GLU A 109 -7.00 0.87 -8.88
N ARG A 110 -8.10 1.63 -8.92
CA ARG A 110 -9.42 1.10 -8.60
C ARG A 110 -10.25 0.95 -9.87
N THR A 111 -10.83 -0.24 -10.02
CA THR A 111 -11.86 -0.54 -11.01
C THR A 111 -13.13 -0.96 -10.26
N PRO A 112 -14.31 -1.04 -10.91
CA PRO A 112 -15.51 -1.48 -10.21
C PRO A 112 -15.30 -2.84 -9.53
N GLY A 113 -15.44 -2.88 -8.19
CA GLY A 113 -15.30 -4.09 -7.39
C GLY A 113 -13.87 -4.58 -7.16
N ALA A 114 -12.86 -3.86 -7.65
CA ALA A 114 -11.47 -4.33 -7.56
C ALA A 114 -10.49 -3.19 -7.24
N LEU A 115 -9.38 -3.56 -6.61
CA LEU A 115 -8.27 -2.65 -6.30
C LEU A 115 -6.96 -3.37 -6.59
N ARG A 116 -6.07 -2.71 -7.29
CA ARG A 116 -4.73 -3.22 -7.54
C ARG A 116 -3.70 -2.26 -6.95
N CYS A 117 -2.80 -2.79 -6.13
CA CYS A 117 -1.68 -2.05 -5.56
C CYS A 117 -0.39 -2.64 -6.10
N THR A 118 0.46 -1.79 -6.69
CA THR A 118 1.75 -2.21 -7.23
C THR A 118 2.85 -1.47 -6.50
N GLU A 119 3.79 -2.20 -5.93
CA GLU A 119 5.00 -1.62 -5.34
C GLU A 119 6.20 -1.85 -6.26
N SER A 120 6.94 -0.77 -6.51
CA SER A 120 8.11 -0.79 -7.41
C SER A 120 9.27 -0.05 -6.78
N ILE A 121 10.49 -0.41 -7.20
CA ILE A 121 11.72 0.28 -6.79
C ILE A 121 12.46 0.78 -8.03
N ASN A 122 13.23 1.86 -7.83
CA ASN A 122 14.17 2.39 -8.81
C ASN A 122 15.50 2.63 -8.11
N LEU A 123 16.56 2.00 -8.61
CA LEU A 123 17.91 2.08 -8.05
C LEU A 123 18.77 3.19 -8.69
N GLY A 124 18.13 4.11 -9.44
CA GLY A 124 18.83 5.21 -10.10
C GLY A 124 19.21 4.95 -11.55
N ASP A 125 18.80 3.81 -12.11
CA ASP A 125 19.06 3.44 -13.52
C ASP A 125 17.93 3.86 -14.47
N GLY A 126 16.93 4.57 -13.96
CA GLY A 126 15.78 5.02 -14.75
C GLY A 126 14.69 3.98 -14.94
N ALA A 127 14.91 2.73 -14.54
CA ALA A 127 13.94 1.65 -14.67
C ALA A 127 13.24 1.36 -13.34
N TRP A 128 11.95 1.05 -13.41
CA TRP A 128 11.15 0.62 -12.27
C TRP A 128 11.01 -0.90 -12.28
N THR A 129 11.33 -1.52 -11.17
CA THR A 129 11.20 -2.97 -10.98
C THR A 129 10.06 -3.24 -9.99
N ILE A 130 9.09 -4.04 -10.40
CA ILE A 130 7.98 -4.43 -9.53
C ILE A 130 8.50 -5.41 -8.49
N VAL A 131 8.22 -5.12 -7.20
CA VAL A 131 8.62 -5.98 -6.08
C VAL A 131 7.44 -6.67 -5.42
N ARG A 132 6.24 -6.09 -5.53
CA ARG A 132 5.02 -6.71 -5.00
C ARG A 132 3.78 -6.19 -5.72
N VAL A 133 2.81 -7.07 -5.94
CA VAL A 133 1.50 -6.71 -6.48
C VAL A 133 0.41 -7.30 -5.58
N LEU A 134 -0.50 -6.44 -5.13
CA LEU A 134 -1.73 -6.86 -4.45
C LEU A 134 -2.87 -6.78 -5.47
N THR A 135 -3.51 -7.91 -5.72
CA THR A 135 -4.70 -8.00 -6.57
C THR A 135 -5.89 -8.31 -5.67
N LEU A 136 -6.77 -7.35 -5.50
CA LEU A 136 -7.79 -7.35 -4.48
C LEU A 136 -9.17 -7.19 -5.08
N ASN A 137 -10.14 -7.87 -4.48
CA ASN A 137 -11.55 -7.70 -4.79
C ASN A 137 -12.26 -7.14 -3.56
N GLU A 138 -13.25 -6.30 -3.79
CA GLU A 138 -14.07 -5.76 -2.73
C GLU A 138 -14.75 -6.91 -1.97
N ALA A 139 -14.63 -6.91 -0.66
CA ALA A 139 -15.26 -7.94 0.16
C ALA A 139 -16.77 -7.82 0.09
N ALA A 140 -17.46 -8.97 0.06
CA ALA A 140 -18.91 -8.99 0.08
C ALA A 140 -19.42 -8.29 1.34
N LYS A 141 -20.35 -7.36 1.17
CA LYS A 141 -21.00 -6.72 2.32
C LYS A 141 -21.82 -7.76 3.05
N ALA A 142 -21.73 -7.76 4.39
CA ALA A 142 -22.62 -8.59 5.19
C ALA A 142 -24.09 -8.23 4.90
N PRO A 143 -24.96 -9.22 4.78
CA PRO A 143 -26.39 -8.96 4.55
C PRO A 143 -27.04 -8.20 5.70
#